data_6f109c8cfa619d5b3fe2334b436bace9
#
_entry.id   6f109c8cfa619d5b3fe2334b436bace9
#
_cell.length_a   1.000
_cell.length_b   1.000
_cell.length_c   1.000
_cell.angle_alpha   90.00
_cell.angle_beta   90.00
_cell.angle_gamma   90.00
#
_symmetry.space_group_name_H-M   'P 1'
#
loop_
_entity.id
_entity.type
_entity.pdbx_description
1 polymer ?
#
loop_
_entity_poly.entity_id
_entity_poly.type
_entity_poly.pdbx_seq_one_letter_code
_entity_poly.pdbx_strand_id
1 'polypeptide(L)'
;MKLLEERIRKDGIVKPGNVLKVDSFLNHQMDIELFSEMGKEFKRLYEGCPINKILTIEASGIGVACIAAQYFHVPVVFAKKTQSINLDGDVYSTKIQSFTHRRIYDVIVSKKFL
;
A
#
# COMPACT_ATOMS: atom_id res chain seq x y z
N MET A 1 -3.07 -10.17 12.84
CA MET A 1 -4.36 -9.53 13.14
C MET A 1 -5.49 -10.47 12.79
N LYS A 2 -6.18 -10.93 13.79
CA LYS A 2 -7.19 -11.97 13.66
C LYS A 2 -8.39 -11.54 12.79
N LEU A 3 -8.83 -10.29 12.92
CA LEU A 3 -9.93 -9.74 12.14
C LEU A 3 -9.65 -9.80 10.63
N LEU A 4 -8.43 -9.45 10.23
CA LEU A 4 -8.02 -9.51 8.83
C LEU A 4 -7.94 -10.96 8.32
N GLU A 5 -7.40 -11.86 9.12
CA GLU A 5 -7.32 -13.28 8.78
C GLU A 5 -8.70 -13.89 8.56
N GLU A 6 -9.63 -13.57 9.45
CA GLU A 6 -11.02 -14.04 9.34
C GLU A 6 -11.70 -13.50 8.09
N ARG A 7 -11.45 -12.23 7.75
CA ARG A 7 -12.01 -11.63 6.55
C ARG A 7 -11.45 -12.27 5.28
N ILE A 8 -10.16 -12.56 5.26
CA ILE A 8 -9.53 -13.26 4.13
C ILE A 8 -10.13 -14.64 3.95
N ARG A 9 -10.36 -15.38 5.04
CA ARG A 9 -10.97 -16.70 4.97
C ARG A 9 -12.41 -16.65 4.47
N LYS A 10 -13.15 -15.63 4.89
CA LYS A 10 -14.57 -15.47 4.54
C LYS A 10 -14.75 -15.00 3.09
N ASP A 11 -14.07 -13.96 2.69
CA ASP A 11 -14.32 -13.25 1.43
C ASP A 11 -13.18 -13.34 0.42
N GLY A 12 -12.02 -13.85 0.82
CA GLY A 12 -10.92 -14.10 -0.09
C GLY A 12 -11.23 -15.27 -1.02
N ILE A 13 -10.79 -15.15 -2.26
CA ILE A 13 -10.99 -16.17 -3.28
C ILE A 13 -9.62 -16.67 -3.74
N VAL A 14 -9.39 -17.98 -3.60
CA VAL A 14 -8.15 -18.60 -4.09
C VAL A 14 -8.37 -19.05 -5.53
N LYS A 15 -7.50 -18.59 -6.42
CA LYS A 15 -7.53 -18.94 -7.83
C LYS A 15 -6.35 -19.83 -8.18
N PRO A 16 -6.39 -20.55 -9.33
CA PRO A 16 -5.26 -21.36 -9.78
C PRO A 16 -3.96 -20.56 -9.84
N GLY A 17 -2.83 -21.20 -9.52
CA GLY A 17 -1.52 -20.56 -9.51
C GLY A 17 -1.20 -19.84 -8.21
N ASN A 18 -1.84 -20.23 -7.10
CA ASN A 18 -1.62 -19.64 -5.76
C ASN A 18 -1.92 -18.14 -5.70
N VAL A 19 -2.95 -17.71 -6.42
CA VAL A 19 -3.41 -16.33 -6.44
C VAL A 19 -4.53 -16.18 -5.42
N LEU A 20 -4.34 -15.26 -4.46
CA LEU A 20 -5.36 -14.87 -3.51
C LEU A 20 -6.01 -13.56 -3.98
N LYS A 21 -7.30 -13.61 -4.25
CA LYS A 21 -8.08 -12.45 -4.67
C LYS A 21 -8.80 -11.86 -3.46
N VAL A 22 -8.51 -10.60 -3.16
CA VAL A 22 -9.06 -9.87 -2.01
C VAL A 22 -9.69 -8.54 -2.45
N ASP A 23 -10.21 -8.51 -3.66
CA ASP A 23 -10.69 -7.28 -4.31
C ASP A 23 -11.98 -6.74 -3.73
N SER A 24 -12.77 -7.58 -3.05
CA SER A 24 -14.05 -7.13 -2.50
C SER A 24 -13.92 -6.28 -1.24
N PHE A 25 -12.75 -6.30 -0.58
CA PHE A 25 -12.58 -5.55 0.67
C PHE A 25 -11.24 -4.82 0.79
N LEU A 26 -10.29 -5.07 -0.09
CA LEU A 26 -8.94 -4.51 0.06
C LEU A 26 -8.52 -3.65 -1.14
N ASN A 27 -8.41 -4.22 -2.32
CA ASN A 27 -7.70 -3.58 -3.41
C ASN A 27 -8.52 -3.25 -4.65
N HIS A 28 -9.84 -3.34 -4.57
CA HIS A 28 -10.76 -2.82 -5.58
C HIS A 28 -11.91 -2.09 -4.89
N GLN A 29 -12.69 -2.81 -4.10
CA GLN A 29 -13.57 -2.20 -3.12
C GLN A 29 -12.84 -2.16 -1.78
N MET A 30 -12.88 -1.03 -1.11
CA MET A 30 -12.15 -0.83 0.14
C MET A 30 -13.13 -0.80 1.31
N ASP A 31 -12.95 -1.73 2.25
CA ASP A 31 -13.73 -1.72 3.48
C ASP A 31 -13.05 -0.77 4.47
N ILE A 32 -13.64 0.40 4.64
CA ILE A 32 -13.04 1.47 5.44
C ILE A 32 -12.98 1.11 6.92
N GLU A 33 -13.99 0.41 7.44
CA GLU A 33 -13.98 -0.04 8.83
C GLU A 33 -12.85 -1.04 9.08
N LEU A 34 -12.66 -1.98 8.14
CA LEU A 34 -11.54 -2.91 8.21
C LEU A 34 -10.20 -2.16 8.17
N PHE A 35 -10.06 -1.19 7.27
CA PHE A 35 -8.84 -0.38 7.18
C PHE A 35 -8.58 0.39 8.47
N SER A 36 -9.64 0.88 9.11
CA SER A 36 -9.52 1.57 10.38
C SER A 36 -8.98 0.64 11.47
N GLU A 37 -9.48 -0.58 11.55
CA GLU A 37 -8.97 -1.56 12.50
C GLU A 37 -7.53 -1.95 12.19
N MET A 38 -7.18 -2.07 10.91
CA MET A 38 -5.79 -2.30 10.49
C MET A 38 -4.88 -1.14 10.89
N GLY A 39 -5.35 0.09 10.74
CA GLY A 39 -4.59 1.29 11.15
C GLY A 39 -4.33 1.32 12.65
N LYS A 40 -5.31 0.95 13.46
CA LYS A 40 -5.14 0.80 14.91
C LYS A 40 -4.09 -0.25 15.25
N GLU A 41 -4.10 -1.38 14.54
CA GLU A 41 -3.13 -2.44 14.75
C GLU A 41 -1.72 -2.00 14.36
N PHE A 42 -1.57 -1.28 13.24
CA PHE A 42 -0.28 -0.72 12.87
C PHE A 42 0.22 0.24 13.95
N LYS A 43 -0.66 1.10 14.48
CA LYS A 43 -0.29 2.01 15.56
C LYS A 43 0.20 1.26 16.78
N ARG A 44 -0.47 0.18 17.15
CA ARG A 44 -0.06 -0.67 18.28
C ARG A 44 1.31 -1.31 18.04
N LEU A 45 1.53 -1.85 16.83
CA LEU A 45 2.78 -2.51 16.49
C LEU A 45 3.98 -1.57 16.48
N TYR A 46 3.76 -0.32 16.13
CA TYR A 46 4.82 0.70 16.07
C TYR A 46 4.80 1.65 17.25
N GLU A 47 4.16 1.25 18.34
CA GLU A 47 4.14 2.05 19.57
C GLU A 47 5.56 2.32 20.06
N GLY A 48 5.85 3.58 20.41
CA GLY A 48 7.19 3.98 20.82
C GLY A 48 8.16 4.26 19.68
N CYS A 49 7.80 3.96 18.44
CA CYS A 49 8.62 4.27 17.28
C CYS A 49 8.32 5.69 16.78
N PRO A 50 9.35 6.49 16.45
CA PRO A 50 9.13 7.85 15.95
C PRO A 50 8.76 7.84 14.47
N ILE A 51 7.50 7.55 14.18
CA ILE A 51 6.99 7.55 12.81
C ILE A 51 6.61 8.98 12.43
N ASN A 52 7.19 9.49 11.35
CA ASN A 52 6.89 10.83 10.87
C ASN A 52 6.30 10.86 9.46
N LYS A 53 6.21 9.71 8.81
CA LYS A 53 5.70 9.62 7.44
C LYS A 53 5.34 8.17 7.12
N ILE A 54 4.34 8.00 6.27
CA ILE A 54 3.99 6.69 5.72
C ILE A 54 4.26 6.72 4.22
N LEU A 55 5.01 5.74 3.74
CA LEU A 55 5.29 5.56 2.32
C LEU A 55 4.51 4.38 1.80
N THR A 56 3.84 4.58 0.68
CA THR A 56 3.14 3.50 -0.04
C THR A 56 3.42 3.61 -1.55
N ILE A 57 2.84 2.73 -2.31
CA ILE A 57 2.96 2.72 -3.78
C ILE A 57 1.57 2.76 -4.38
N GLU A 58 1.38 3.56 -5.44
CA GLU A 58 0.11 3.57 -6.17
C GLU A 58 -0.16 2.16 -6.76
N ALA A 59 -1.41 1.74 -6.92
CA ALA A 59 -2.57 2.53 -6.51
C ALA A 59 -3.23 1.94 -5.26
N SER A 60 -3.27 0.61 -5.13
CA SER A 60 -4.08 -0.07 -4.10
C SER A 60 -3.62 0.17 -2.66
N GLY A 61 -2.34 0.53 -2.47
CA GLY A 61 -1.82 0.82 -1.14
C GLY A 61 -2.21 2.18 -0.58
N ILE A 62 -2.68 3.10 -1.43
CA ILE A 62 -2.98 4.47 -1.01
C ILE A 62 -4.13 4.52 -0.02
N GLY A 63 -5.19 3.77 -0.27
CA GLY A 63 -6.37 3.78 0.59
C GLY A 63 -6.05 3.38 2.03
N VAL A 64 -5.43 2.24 2.21
CA VAL A 64 -5.09 1.75 3.56
C VAL A 64 -4.06 2.65 4.23
N ALA A 65 -3.11 3.20 3.48
CA ALA A 65 -2.12 4.12 4.01
C ALA A 65 -2.77 5.40 4.55
N CYS A 66 -3.71 5.98 3.82
CA CYS A 66 -4.41 7.19 4.25
C CYS A 66 -5.21 6.97 5.53
N ILE A 67 -5.91 5.85 5.63
CA ILE A 67 -6.67 5.55 6.85
C ILE A 67 -5.72 5.31 8.02
N ALA A 68 -4.65 4.54 7.80
CA ALA A 68 -3.65 4.28 8.86
C ALA A 68 -2.97 5.57 9.34
N ALA A 69 -2.69 6.49 8.42
CA ALA A 69 -2.02 7.75 8.74
C ALA A 69 -2.79 8.61 9.73
N GLN A 70 -4.11 8.47 9.80
CA GLN A 70 -4.93 9.18 10.77
C GLN A 70 -4.55 8.81 12.22
N TYR A 71 -4.12 7.58 12.45
CA TYR A 71 -3.71 7.11 13.77
C TYR A 71 -2.29 7.56 14.14
N PHE A 72 -1.46 7.85 13.14
CA PHE A 72 -0.10 8.34 13.35
C PHE A 72 0.02 9.86 13.27
N HIS A 73 -1.01 10.54 12.76
CA HIS A 73 -1.02 11.99 12.53
C HIS A 73 0.15 12.45 11.67
N VAL A 74 0.40 11.75 10.59
CA VAL A 74 1.52 11.99 9.68
C VAL A 74 1.05 12.04 8.23
N PRO A 75 1.81 12.69 7.34
CA PRO A 75 1.47 12.66 5.93
C PRO A 75 1.76 11.30 5.31
N VAL A 76 1.10 11.06 4.18
CA VAL A 76 1.34 9.89 3.33
C VAL A 76 2.03 10.37 2.05
N VAL A 77 3.10 9.69 1.68
CA VAL A 77 3.77 9.86 0.39
C VAL A 77 3.56 8.59 -0.41
N PHE A 78 3.20 8.71 -1.66
CA PHE A 78 3.09 7.52 -2.49
C PHE A 78 4.05 7.58 -3.67
N ALA A 79 4.76 6.49 -3.86
CA ALA A 79 5.62 6.30 -5.02
C ALA A 79 4.75 6.06 -6.25
N LYS A 80 5.18 6.56 -7.37
CA LYS A 80 4.46 6.48 -8.64
C LYS A 80 5.11 5.46 -9.55
N LYS A 81 4.29 4.68 -10.24
CA LYS A 81 4.75 3.79 -11.31
C LYS A 81 4.79 4.59 -12.60
N THR A 82 5.89 4.51 -13.32
CA THR A 82 6.03 5.21 -14.58
C THR A 82 6.75 4.34 -15.61
N GLN A 83 6.40 4.52 -16.87
CA GLN A 83 7.11 3.92 -18.00
C GLN A 83 8.12 4.90 -18.59
N SER A 84 8.07 6.15 -18.19
CA SER A 84 8.94 7.18 -18.71
C SER A 84 10.30 7.16 -18.03
N ILE A 85 11.34 7.21 -18.83
CA ILE A 85 12.74 7.27 -18.37
C ILE A 85 13.14 8.69 -18.00
N ASN A 86 12.32 9.70 -18.37
CA ASN A 86 12.57 11.10 -18.05
C ASN A 86 12.24 11.37 -16.59
N LEU A 87 13.17 11.04 -15.74
CA LEU A 87 13.09 11.35 -14.31
C LEU A 87 13.63 12.74 -14.10
N ASP A 88 12.77 13.74 -14.31
CA ASP A 88 13.14 15.12 -14.04
C ASP A 88 13.14 15.37 -12.53
N GLY A 89 14.28 15.86 -12.04
CA GLY A 89 14.45 16.23 -10.66
C GLY A 89 15.03 15.13 -9.77
N ASP A 90 15.15 15.45 -8.50
CA ASP A 90 15.68 14.55 -7.49
C ASP A 90 14.65 13.54 -7.05
N VAL A 91 14.80 12.32 -7.51
CA VAL A 91 13.92 11.22 -7.15
C VAL A 91 14.72 10.00 -6.69
N TYR A 92 14.14 9.26 -5.77
CA TYR A 92 14.52 7.87 -5.57
C TYR A 92 13.82 7.04 -6.63
N SER A 93 14.51 6.08 -7.23
CA SER A 93 13.89 5.21 -8.22
C SER A 93 14.38 3.77 -8.09
N THR A 94 13.51 2.86 -8.44
CA THR A 94 13.84 1.44 -8.58
C THR A 94 12.99 0.84 -9.67
N LYS A 95 13.43 -0.28 -10.21
CA LYS A 95 12.70 -0.98 -11.26
C LYS A 95 11.94 -2.14 -10.66
N ILE A 96 10.68 -2.31 -11.08
CA ILE A 96 9.89 -3.45 -10.71
C ILE A 96 9.34 -4.12 -11.98
N GLN A 97 9.18 -5.44 -11.90
CA GLN A 97 8.56 -6.20 -12.96
C GLN A 97 7.12 -6.53 -12.56
N SER A 98 6.17 -6.16 -13.44
CA SER A 98 4.78 -6.55 -13.24
C SER A 98 4.59 -7.98 -13.74
N PHE A 99 4.16 -8.87 -12.84
CA PHE A 99 3.84 -10.25 -13.21
C PHE A 99 2.63 -10.34 -14.15
N THR A 100 1.71 -9.39 -14.06
CA THR A 100 0.47 -9.38 -14.83
C THR A 100 0.69 -8.92 -16.27
N HIS A 101 1.55 -7.94 -16.47
CA HIS A 101 1.75 -7.30 -17.77
C HIS A 101 3.12 -7.58 -18.40
N ARG A 102 4.00 -8.30 -17.72
CA ARG A 102 5.37 -8.62 -18.15
C ARG A 102 6.17 -7.37 -18.56
N ARG A 103 5.85 -6.21 -17.95
CA ARG A 103 6.52 -4.94 -18.21
C ARG A 103 7.37 -4.55 -17.03
N ILE A 104 8.47 -3.86 -17.32
CA ILE A 104 9.31 -3.26 -16.31
C ILE A 104 8.86 -1.81 -16.13
N TYR A 105 8.56 -1.44 -14.89
CA TYR A 105 8.21 -0.08 -14.52
C TYR A 105 9.26 0.51 -13.64
N ASP A 106 9.46 1.83 -13.76
CA ASP A 106 10.19 2.57 -12.75
C ASP A 106 9.19 2.98 -11.65
N VAL A 107 9.58 2.76 -10.41
CA VAL A 107 8.87 3.28 -9.25
C VAL A 107 9.68 4.45 -8.74
N ILE A 108 9.06 5.62 -8.68
CA ILE A 108 9.73 6.86 -8.32
C ILE A 108 9.02 7.54 -7.15
N VAL A 109 9.81 8.20 -6.33
CA VAL A 109 9.32 9.09 -5.28
C VAL A 109 10.24 10.30 -5.19
N SER A 110 9.66 11.49 -5.07
CA SER A 110 10.45 12.72 -4.96
C SER A 110 11.22 12.77 -3.64
N LYS A 111 12.51 13.08 -3.71
CA LYS A 111 13.35 13.33 -2.53
C LYS A 111 12.87 14.54 -1.73
N LYS A 112 12.07 15.41 -2.36
CA LYS A 112 11.48 16.57 -1.70
C LYS A 112 10.48 16.15 -0.61
N PHE A 113 9.83 15.00 -0.77
CA PHE A 113 8.79 14.54 0.15
C PHE A 113 9.19 13.32 0.98
N LEU A 114 10.28 12.69 0.63
CA LEU A 114 10.75 11.50 1.37
C LEU A 114 12.15 11.69 1.94
#